data_7dccadc88c516983ac6cf7672087a6f4
#
_entry.id   7dccadc88c516983ac6cf7672087a6f4
#
_cell.length_a   1.000
_cell.length_b   1.000
_cell.length_c   1.000
_cell.angle_alpha   90.00
_cell.angle_beta   90.00
_cell.angle_gamma   90.00
#
_symmetry.space_group_name_H-M   'P 1'
#
loop_
_entity.id
_entity.type
_entity.pdbx_description
1 polymer ?
#
loop_
_entity_poly.entity_id
_entity_poly.type
_entity_poly.pdbx_seq_one_letter_code
_entity_poly.pdbx_strand_id
1 'polypeptide(L)'
;MRILLSLVTVSLLLSSPVLAGDLTKLKIVITTQSGKPVARASVAVRFGGRSVVKLGKMVRTSWEVHSTQEGVADIPEMPKGKIRVQVIAKGYQTFGETFDVAEDERTIQIKLNPPQPQYSSHEPEKSN
;
A
#
# COMPACT_ATOMS: atom_id res chain seq x y z
N MET A 1 68.73 16.66 9.50
CA MET A 1 67.67 15.61 9.47
C MET A 1 66.34 16.28 9.60
N ARG A 2 65.61 16.33 8.53
CA ARG A 2 64.25 16.85 8.56
C ARG A 2 63.28 15.67 8.62
N ILE A 3 62.62 15.52 9.76
CA ILE A 3 61.58 14.51 9.90
C ILE A 3 60.30 15.14 9.37
N LEU A 4 59.88 14.69 8.19
CA LEU A 4 58.58 15.00 7.64
C LEU A 4 57.55 14.13 8.41
N LEU A 5 56.90 14.72 9.38
CA LEU A 5 55.68 14.14 9.97
C LEU A 5 54.57 14.25 8.94
N SER A 6 54.36 13.21 8.20
CA SER A 6 53.16 13.07 7.37
C SER A 6 51.96 12.84 8.27
N LEU A 7 51.20 13.88 8.49
CA LEU A 7 49.93 13.80 9.18
C LEU A 7 48.91 13.17 8.23
N VAL A 8 48.80 11.86 8.32
CA VAL A 8 47.70 11.14 7.65
C VAL A 8 46.45 11.42 8.46
N THR A 9 45.70 12.41 8.06
CA THR A 9 44.36 12.61 8.52
C THR A 9 43.48 11.51 7.92
N VAL A 10 43.31 10.44 8.67
CA VAL A 10 42.28 9.45 8.40
C VAL A 10 40.96 10.13 8.65
N SER A 11 40.36 10.65 7.60
CA SER A 11 38.97 11.08 7.60
C SER A 11 38.10 9.83 7.74
N LEU A 12 37.77 9.53 8.99
CA LEU A 12 36.78 8.52 9.29
C LEU A 12 35.43 9.07 8.84
N LEU A 13 35.04 8.74 7.61
CA LEU A 13 33.69 8.91 7.14
C LEU A 13 32.80 8.03 8.01
N LEU A 14 32.30 8.59 9.09
CA LEU A 14 31.16 8.07 9.82
C LEU A 14 29.97 8.16 8.86
N SER A 15 29.85 7.18 7.97
CA SER A 15 28.57 6.89 7.35
C SER A 15 27.67 6.44 8.49
N SER A 16 26.96 7.41 9.07
CA SER A 16 25.84 7.10 9.92
C SER A 16 24.95 6.15 9.11
N PRO A 17 24.63 4.94 9.63
CA PRO A 17 23.58 4.19 9.00
C PRO A 17 22.36 5.09 9.06
N VAL A 18 21.96 5.63 7.92
CA VAL A 18 20.62 6.13 7.76
C VAL A 18 19.78 4.91 8.08
N LEU A 19 19.20 4.88 9.26
CA LEU A 19 18.09 4.00 9.55
C LEU A 19 17.06 4.37 8.49
N ALA A 20 17.10 3.67 7.35
CA ALA A 20 16.00 3.64 6.41
C ALA A 20 14.80 3.37 7.28
N GLY A 21 14.01 4.41 7.59
CA GLY A 21 12.95 4.32 8.55
C GLY A 21 12.06 3.15 8.16
N ASP A 22 11.53 2.45 9.11
CA ASP A 22 10.58 1.36 8.90
C ASP A 22 9.29 1.85 8.23
N LEU A 23 9.36 2.98 7.52
CA LEU A 23 8.25 3.64 6.83
C LEU A 23 8.35 3.47 5.33
N THR A 24 7.21 3.39 4.70
CA THR A 24 7.07 3.30 3.25
C THR A 24 6.05 4.29 2.74
N LYS A 25 6.26 4.78 1.52
CA LYS A 25 5.26 5.50 0.74
C LYS A 25 4.62 4.54 -0.24
N LEU A 26 3.32 4.40 -0.15
CA LEU A 26 2.55 3.48 -0.96
C LEU A 26 1.67 4.26 -1.93
N LYS A 27 1.79 3.93 -3.22
CA LYS A 27 0.91 4.41 -4.28
C LYS A 27 0.11 3.24 -4.82
N ILE A 28 -1.20 3.38 -4.89
CA ILE A 28 -2.09 2.36 -5.43
C ILE A 28 -2.72 2.88 -6.70
N VAL A 29 -2.50 2.16 -7.80
CA VAL A 29 -3.06 2.48 -9.11
C VAL A 29 -4.19 1.51 -9.40
N ILE A 30 -5.39 2.03 -9.61
CA ILE A 30 -6.61 1.25 -9.79
C ILE A 30 -7.12 1.43 -11.20
N THR A 31 -7.21 0.34 -11.93
CA THR A 31 -7.70 0.32 -13.31
C THR A 31 -8.75 -0.76 -13.51
N THR A 32 -9.48 -0.65 -14.61
CA THR A 32 -10.32 -1.74 -15.12
C THR A 32 -9.45 -2.81 -15.79
N GLN A 33 -10.03 -3.93 -16.18
CA GLN A 33 -9.33 -4.98 -16.95
C GLN A 33 -8.80 -4.47 -18.30
N SER A 34 -9.45 -3.46 -18.88
CA SER A 34 -9.01 -2.81 -20.11
C SER A 34 -7.98 -1.70 -19.91
N GLY A 35 -7.58 -1.42 -18.68
CA GLY A 35 -6.58 -0.43 -18.34
C GLY A 35 -7.10 0.99 -18.13
N LYS A 36 -8.41 1.20 -18.08
CA LYS A 36 -9.01 2.51 -17.79
C LYS A 36 -8.90 2.84 -16.30
N PRO A 37 -8.55 4.08 -15.93
CA PRO A 37 -8.48 4.46 -14.52
C PRO A 37 -9.86 4.43 -13.87
N VAL A 38 -9.88 3.99 -12.61
CA VAL A 38 -11.09 3.96 -11.78
C VAL A 38 -11.00 5.10 -10.76
N ALA A 39 -11.83 6.10 -10.94
CA ALA A 39 -11.93 7.25 -10.05
C ALA A 39 -12.84 6.95 -8.85
N ARG A 40 -12.58 7.63 -7.74
CA ARG A 40 -13.41 7.59 -6.51
C ARG A 40 -13.57 6.20 -5.91
N ALA A 41 -12.63 5.31 -6.15
CA ALA A 41 -12.58 4.05 -5.44
C ALA A 41 -12.16 4.28 -3.99
N SER A 42 -12.84 3.64 -3.06
CA SER A 42 -12.43 3.64 -1.66
C SER A 42 -11.32 2.62 -1.45
N VAL A 43 -10.18 3.09 -0.98
CA VAL A 43 -8.99 2.28 -0.73
C VAL A 43 -8.73 2.24 0.76
N ALA A 44 -8.90 1.08 1.36
CA ALA A 44 -8.58 0.84 2.75
C ALA A 44 -7.30 0.02 2.86
N VAL A 45 -6.33 0.54 3.59
CA VAL A 45 -5.07 -0.15 3.87
C VAL A 45 -4.99 -0.42 5.35
N ARG A 46 -4.83 -1.68 5.72
CA ARG A 46 -4.69 -2.11 7.12
C ARG A 46 -3.37 -2.82 7.32
N PHE A 47 -2.72 -2.49 8.40
CA PHE A 47 -1.53 -3.19 8.82
C PHE A 47 -1.91 -4.55 9.40
N GLY A 48 -1.42 -5.63 8.81
CA GLY A 48 -1.76 -7.01 9.19
C GLY A 48 -0.94 -7.57 10.34
N GLY A 49 -0.11 -6.78 10.98
CA GLY A 49 0.65 -7.16 12.16
C GLY A 49 -0.15 -6.94 13.45
N ARG A 50 0.22 -7.66 14.50
CA ARG A 50 -0.23 -7.35 15.85
C ARG A 50 -0.04 -5.86 16.11
N SER A 51 -1.02 -5.21 16.69
CA SER A 51 -0.86 -3.86 17.21
C SER A 51 0.45 -3.76 17.97
N VAL A 52 1.44 -3.17 17.34
CA VAL A 52 2.68 -2.90 18.03
C VAL A 52 2.39 -1.75 18.97
N VAL A 53 1.93 -2.08 20.17
CA VAL A 53 1.89 -1.13 21.27
C VAL A 53 3.35 -0.86 21.65
N LYS A 54 4.01 -0.03 20.85
CA LYS A 54 5.31 0.53 21.25
C LYS A 54 5.03 1.61 22.28
N LEU A 55 5.34 1.32 23.54
CA LEU A 55 5.40 2.31 24.62
C LEU A 55 4.07 3.04 24.92
N GLY A 56 2.95 2.33 24.90
CA GLY A 56 1.65 2.90 25.28
C GLY A 56 1.06 3.90 24.29
N LYS A 57 1.63 4.04 23.10
CA LYS A 57 1.06 4.84 22.00
C LYS A 57 0.36 3.91 21.02
N MET A 58 -0.93 4.16 20.80
CA MET A 58 -1.66 3.49 19.74
C MET A 58 -1.14 3.99 18.38
N VAL A 59 -0.41 3.13 17.67
CA VAL A 59 -0.02 3.42 16.28
C VAL A 59 -1.24 3.20 15.40
N ARG A 60 -1.52 4.16 14.53
CA ARG A 60 -2.59 4.04 13.54
C ARG A 60 -2.31 2.83 12.65
N THR A 61 -3.24 1.90 12.58
CA THR A 61 -3.09 0.63 11.86
C THR A 61 -3.94 0.56 10.59
N SER A 62 -4.72 1.60 10.30
CA SER A 62 -5.58 1.66 9.13
C SER A 62 -5.63 3.05 8.52
N TRP A 63 -5.68 3.09 7.19
CA TRP A 63 -5.82 4.30 6.39
C TRP A 63 -6.93 4.07 5.37
N GLU A 64 -7.71 5.11 5.11
CA GLU A 64 -8.72 5.10 4.06
C GLU A 64 -8.55 6.34 3.21
N VAL A 65 -8.42 6.15 1.90
CA VAL A 65 -8.30 7.21 0.91
C VAL A 65 -9.15 6.88 -0.31
N HIS A 66 -9.44 7.89 -1.12
CA HIS A 66 -10.15 7.71 -2.38
C HIS A 66 -9.20 7.92 -3.56
N SER A 67 -9.39 7.16 -4.62
CA SER A 67 -8.61 7.34 -5.85
C SER A 67 -8.99 8.65 -6.56
N THR A 68 -7.99 9.25 -7.22
CA THR A 68 -8.18 10.42 -8.07
C THR A 68 -8.84 10.04 -9.39
N GLN A 69 -9.07 11.03 -10.26
CA GLN A 69 -9.60 10.76 -11.60
C GLN A 69 -8.67 9.94 -12.47
N GLU A 70 -7.37 9.98 -12.18
CA GLU A 70 -6.35 9.12 -12.81
C GLU A 70 -6.30 7.71 -12.22
N GLY A 71 -7.15 7.41 -11.27
CA GLY A 71 -7.18 6.11 -10.60
C GLY A 71 -6.05 5.87 -9.60
N VAL A 72 -5.47 6.93 -9.06
CA VAL A 72 -4.34 6.87 -8.15
C VAL A 72 -4.77 7.20 -6.73
N ALA A 73 -4.38 6.36 -5.79
CA ALA A 73 -4.54 6.59 -4.37
C ALA A 73 -3.16 6.67 -3.70
N ASP A 74 -2.83 7.83 -3.17
CA ASP A 74 -1.60 8.02 -2.41
C ASP A 74 -1.87 7.76 -0.93
N ILE A 75 -1.19 6.78 -0.37
CA ILE A 75 -1.30 6.43 1.04
C ILE A 75 -0.25 7.24 1.82
N PRO A 76 -0.61 7.88 2.94
CA PRO A 76 0.36 8.52 3.82
C PRO A 76 1.45 7.54 4.26
N GLU A 77 2.60 8.05 4.63
CA GLU A 77 3.70 7.22 5.16
C GLU A 77 3.19 6.27 6.24
N MET A 78 3.53 5.01 6.07
CA MET A 78 3.08 3.94 6.95
C MET A 78 4.22 2.96 7.22
N PRO A 79 4.13 2.16 8.29
CA PRO A 79 5.14 1.14 8.55
C PRO A 79 5.24 0.10 7.43
N LYS A 80 6.46 -0.35 7.15
CA LYS A 80 6.72 -1.49 6.28
C LYS A 80 6.19 -2.78 6.93
N GLY A 81 5.92 -3.76 6.12
CA GLY A 81 5.52 -5.08 6.56
C GLY A 81 4.30 -5.60 5.81
N LYS A 82 3.59 -6.50 6.44
CA LYS A 82 2.40 -7.13 5.85
C LYS A 82 1.21 -6.19 5.96
N ILE A 83 0.66 -5.82 4.82
CA ILE A 83 -0.51 -4.95 4.71
C ILE A 83 -1.64 -5.65 3.95
N ARG A 84 -2.86 -5.35 4.35
CA ARG A 84 -4.05 -5.75 3.61
C ARG A 84 -4.61 -4.53 2.89
N VAL A 85 -4.76 -4.65 1.59
CA VAL A 85 -5.36 -3.62 0.74
C VAL A 85 -6.74 -4.07 0.31
N GLN A 86 -7.75 -3.25 0.57
CA GLN A 86 -9.11 -3.46 0.13
C GLN A 86 -9.55 -2.28 -0.74
N VAL A 87 -10.10 -2.58 -1.91
CA VAL A 87 -10.61 -1.56 -2.83
C VAL A 87 -12.08 -1.82 -3.11
N ILE A 88 -12.89 -0.81 -2.87
CA ILE A 88 -14.33 -0.82 -3.12
C ILE A 88 -14.65 0.28 -4.12
N ALA A 89 -15.20 -0.09 -5.26
CA ALA A 89 -15.65 0.84 -6.28
C ALA A 89 -17.03 0.43 -6.80
N LYS A 90 -17.90 1.43 -7.02
CA LYS A 90 -19.24 1.18 -7.53
C LYS A 90 -19.19 0.54 -8.91
N GLY A 91 -19.89 -0.56 -9.09
CA GLY A 91 -19.93 -1.29 -10.36
C GLY A 91 -18.79 -2.28 -10.58
N TYR A 92 -18.00 -2.56 -9.55
CA TYR A 92 -16.90 -3.53 -9.60
C TYR A 92 -16.95 -4.47 -8.41
N GLN A 93 -16.33 -5.64 -8.57
CA GLN A 93 -16.13 -6.55 -7.45
C GLN A 93 -15.17 -5.93 -6.44
N THR A 94 -15.41 -6.16 -5.17
CA THR A 94 -14.48 -5.74 -4.11
C THR A 94 -13.17 -6.50 -4.24
N PHE A 95 -12.08 -5.77 -4.26
CA PHE A 95 -10.73 -6.32 -4.25
C PHE A 95 -10.23 -6.40 -2.80
N GLY A 96 -9.54 -7.48 -2.47
CA GLY A 96 -8.89 -7.62 -1.17
C GLY A 96 -7.71 -8.58 -1.26
N GLU A 97 -6.51 -8.09 -1.01
CA GLU A 97 -5.29 -8.87 -1.00
C GLU A 97 -4.31 -8.39 0.07
N THR A 98 -3.42 -9.28 0.46
CA THR A 98 -2.34 -8.99 1.40
C THR A 98 -1.03 -8.88 0.63
N PHE A 99 -0.25 -7.84 0.95
CA PHE A 99 1.05 -7.57 0.34
C PHE A 99 2.12 -7.45 1.42
N ASP A 100 3.31 -7.95 1.14
CA ASP A 100 4.49 -7.71 1.96
C ASP A 100 5.27 -6.52 1.37
N VAL A 101 5.34 -5.43 2.10
CA VAL A 101 6.02 -4.21 1.67
C VAL A 101 7.31 -4.04 2.44
N ALA A 102 8.43 -4.14 1.75
CA ALA A 102 9.77 -3.98 2.31
C ALA A 102 10.51 -2.76 1.75
N GLU A 103 10.03 -2.18 0.67
CA GLU A 103 10.63 -1.05 -0.02
C GLU A 103 10.21 0.28 0.62
N ASP A 104 11.06 1.31 0.50
CA ASP A 104 10.75 2.66 0.97
C ASP A 104 9.61 3.33 0.18
N GLU A 105 9.50 2.97 -1.10
CA GLU A 105 8.42 3.39 -2.00
C GLU A 105 7.95 2.18 -2.80
N ARG A 106 6.63 2.02 -2.89
CA ARG A 106 6.04 0.96 -3.69
C ARG A 106 4.78 1.42 -4.38
N THR A 107 4.66 1.03 -5.65
CA THR A 107 3.43 1.18 -6.43
C THR A 107 2.78 -0.18 -6.59
N ILE A 108 1.52 -0.30 -6.15
CA ILE A 108 0.70 -1.50 -6.33
C ILE A 108 -0.32 -1.21 -7.42
N GLN A 109 -0.32 -2.05 -8.45
CA GLN A 109 -1.32 -1.97 -9.50
C GLN A 109 -2.44 -2.97 -9.24
N ILE A 110 -3.67 -2.47 -9.24
CA ILE A 110 -4.88 -3.25 -9.00
C ILE A 110 -5.78 -3.13 -10.21
N LYS A 111 -6.18 -4.27 -10.76
CA LYS A 111 -7.19 -4.36 -11.81
C LYS A 111 -8.49 -4.87 -11.20
N LEU A 112 -9.53 -4.06 -11.28
CA LEU A 112 -10.84 -4.44 -10.77
C LEU A 112 -11.60 -5.29 -11.79
N ASN A 113 -12.29 -6.29 -11.27
CA ASN A 113 -13.16 -7.13 -12.06
C ASN A 113 -14.57 -6.52 -12.16
N PRO A 114 -15.27 -6.68 -13.29
CA PRO A 114 -16.67 -6.30 -13.40
C PRO A 114 -17.52 -7.12 -12.42
N PRO A 115 -18.71 -6.62 -12.03
CA PRO A 115 -19.58 -7.36 -11.14
C PRO A 115 -19.97 -8.70 -11.74
N GLN A 116 -20.08 -9.71 -10.89
CA GLN A 116 -20.58 -11.01 -11.33
C GLN A 116 -22.06 -10.89 -11.67
N PRO A 117 -22.52 -11.50 -12.79
CA PRO A 117 -23.94 -11.57 -13.07
C PRO A 117 -24.64 -12.32 -11.94
N GLN A 118 -25.60 -11.66 -11.32
CA GLN A 118 -26.45 -12.33 -10.34
C GLN A 118 -27.45 -13.20 -11.06
N TYR A 119 -27.22 -14.49 -11.04
CA TYR A 119 -28.26 -15.44 -11.44
C TYR A 119 -29.20 -15.57 -10.25
N SER A 120 -30.40 -14.96 -10.35
CA SER A 120 -31.43 -15.25 -9.38
C SER A 120 -31.91 -16.68 -9.67
N SER A 121 -31.76 -17.55 -8.70
CA SER A 121 -32.27 -18.94 -8.73
C SER A 121 -33.80 -19.04 -8.57
N HIS A 122 -34.52 -17.95 -8.86
CA HIS A 122 -35.96 -17.99 -8.94
C HIS A 122 -36.37 -18.37 -10.36
N GLU A 123 -36.39 -19.66 -10.62
CA GLU A 123 -37.15 -20.20 -11.73
C GLU A 123 -38.62 -19.92 -11.47
N PRO A 124 -39.35 -19.22 -12.35
CA PRO A 124 -40.77 -19.09 -12.19
C PRO A 124 -41.38 -20.48 -12.33
N GLU A 125 -41.94 -20.99 -11.23
CA GLU A 125 -42.72 -22.21 -11.21
C GLU A 125 -43.83 -22.06 -12.23
N LYS A 126 -43.76 -22.84 -13.30
CA LYS A 126 -44.85 -22.93 -14.30
C LYS A 126 -46.02 -23.60 -13.59
N SER A 127 -46.95 -22.80 -13.13
CA SER A 127 -48.26 -23.32 -12.73
C SER A 127 -48.97 -23.88 -13.95
N ASN A 128 -49.19 -25.18 -13.96
CA ASN A 128 -50.17 -25.84 -14.83
C ASN A 128 -51.58 -25.43 -14.48
#